data_b35117ffe2f437960bdabee8ec14e3c1
#
_entry.id   b35117ffe2f437960bdabee8ec14e3c1
#
_cell.length_a   1.000
_cell.length_b   1.000
_cell.length_c   1.000
_cell.angle_alpha   90.00
_cell.angle_beta   90.00
_cell.angle_gamma   90.00
#
_symmetry.space_group_name_H-M   'P 1'
#
loop_
_entity.id
_entity.type
_entity.pdbx_description
1 polymer ?
#
loop_
_entity_poly.entity_id
_entity_poly.type
_entity_poly.pdbx_seq_one_letter_code
_entity_poly.pdbx_strand_id
1 'polypeptide(L)'
;ALVARQCSADLSKGMRSVSEIHDRLAFAAVGLFHEAEELRVAGIRFADLRAYAYDRLDVTGRSLASMYAQIIGKVFTRPDVKPYQVQVTVAELGLVPSEDRLYTIDFDGSVRAGTGPVLMGTTSNRSAELPHLELPNGATISDVVRAAENVLDVEPPSLEVGLLDRHASTRRHFRRLDAATALEVDSGES
;
A
#
# COMPACT_ATOMS: atom_id res chain seq x y z
N ALA A 1 1.07 -6.41 -6.09
CA ALA A 1 2.20 -5.47 -5.90
C ALA A 1 1.68 -4.11 -5.46
N LEU A 2 2.48 -3.40 -4.70
CA LEU A 2 2.27 -2.00 -4.30
C LEU A 2 3.38 -1.19 -4.92
N VAL A 3 3.03 -0.18 -5.71
CA VAL A 3 4.01 0.68 -6.37
C VAL A 3 3.75 2.13 -5.98
N ALA A 4 4.77 2.85 -5.57
CA ALA A 4 4.69 4.25 -5.21
C ALA A 4 5.78 5.07 -5.93
N ARG A 5 5.43 6.29 -6.32
CA ARG A 5 6.39 7.26 -6.82
C ARG A 5 7.21 7.81 -5.66
N GLN A 6 8.54 7.76 -5.74
CA GLN A 6 9.41 8.47 -4.81
C GLN A 6 9.29 9.99 -5.01
N CYS A 7 9.10 10.71 -3.93
CA CYS A 7 9.12 12.17 -3.94
C CYS A 7 10.57 12.65 -3.86
N SER A 8 11.11 13.21 -4.94
CA SER A 8 12.44 13.83 -5.12
C SER A 8 13.66 13.14 -4.47
N ALA A 9 14.69 12.91 -5.27
CA ALA A 9 15.84 12.05 -5.00
C ALA A 9 16.72 12.42 -3.77
N ASP A 10 16.70 13.65 -3.28
CA ASP A 10 17.62 14.13 -2.24
C ASP A 10 17.08 14.06 -0.79
N LEU A 11 15.76 14.07 -0.60
CA LEU A 11 15.15 13.98 0.73
C LEU A 11 14.67 12.54 1.07
N SER A 12 14.73 11.63 0.13
CA SER A 12 14.02 10.34 0.20
C SER A 12 14.83 9.16 0.73
N LYS A 13 16.13 9.30 1.00
CA LYS A 13 16.97 8.16 1.45
C LYS A 13 16.55 7.49 2.78
N GLY A 14 15.47 7.90 3.39
CA GLY A 14 14.88 7.26 4.57
C GLY A 14 13.35 7.27 4.58
N MET A 15 12.74 7.98 3.65
CA MET A 15 11.29 8.13 3.58
C MET A 15 10.68 7.02 2.71
N ARG A 16 9.78 6.25 3.28
CA ARG A 16 9.17 5.10 2.60
C ARG A 16 7.67 5.28 2.51
N SER A 17 7.15 5.26 1.28
CA SER A 17 5.71 5.34 1.02
C SER A 17 5.03 3.98 1.10
N VAL A 18 5.80 2.89 0.93
CA VAL A 18 5.31 1.51 0.98
C VAL A 18 6.06 0.73 2.05
N SER A 19 5.35 -0.01 2.90
CA SER A 19 5.96 -0.78 3.99
C SER A 19 5.10 -1.97 4.45
N GLU A 20 5.76 -2.89 5.14
CA GLU A 20 5.09 -3.96 5.88
C GLU A 20 4.44 -3.42 7.16
N ILE A 21 3.28 -3.93 7.51
CA ILE A 21 2.64 -3.74 8.82
C ILE A 21 2.69 -5.04 9.63
N HIS A 22 2.27 -6.14 9.03
CA HIS A 22 2.21 -7.45 9.68
C HIS A 22 2.25 -8.54 8.61
N ASP A 23 2.49 -9.78 8.97
CA ASP A 23 2.69 -10.96 8.12
C ASP A 23 2.18 -10.85 6.65
N ARG A 24 0.87 -10.62 6.48
CA ARG A 24 0.18 -10.55 5.18
C ARG A 24 -0.39 -9.17 4.86
N LEU A 25 0.01 -8.16 5.65
CA LEU A 25 -0.50 -6.80 5.54
C LEU A 25 0.60 -5.84 5.14
N ALA A 26 0.35 -5.07 4.09
CA ALA A 26 1.19 -3.97 3.67
C ALA A 26 0.44 -2.65 3.71
N PHE A 27 1.20 -1.59 3.81
CA PHE A 27 0.76 -0.21 3.96
C PHE A 27 1.37 0.63 2.85
N ALA A 28 0.56 1.46 2.25
CA ALA A 28 1.02 2.54 1.39
C ALA A 28 0.34 3.84 1.81
N ALA A 29 1.06 4.94 1.75
CA ALA A 29 0.52 6.25 2.07
C ALA A 29 1.02 7.33 1.13
N VAL A 30 0.19 8.35 0.93
CA VAL A 30 0.51 9.57 0.21
C VAL A 30 0.01 10.76 1.01
N GLY A 31 0.83 11.82 1.06
CA GLY A 31 0.56 13.03 1.85
C GLY A 31 1.76 13.46 2.69
N LEU A 32 1.52 14.04 3.85
CA LEU A 32 2.59 14.47 4.74
C LEU A 32 3.29 13.29 5.39
N PHE A 33 4.61 13.21 5.20
CA PHE A 33 5.42 12.08 5.63
C PHE A 33 5.31 11.76 7.12
N HIS A 34 5.39 12.77 7.99
CA HIS A 34 5.32 12.54 9.43
C HIS A 34 3.97 11.99 9.88
N GLU A 35 2.87 12.40 9.24
CA GLU A 35 1.53 11.88 9.49
C GLU A 35 1.40 10.43 9.00
N ALA A 36 1.95 10.14 7.81
CA ALA A 36 1.99 8.78 7.26
C ALA A 36 2.81 7.84 8.17
N GLU A 37 3.97 8.29 8.67
CA GLU A 37 4.83 7.51 9.56
C GLU A 37 4.17 7.28 10.93
N GLU A 38 3.48 8.28 11.49
CA GLU A 38 2.69 8.12 12.72
C GLU A 38 1.62 7.04 12.56
N LEU A 39 0.87 7.07 11.46
CA LEU A 39 -0.14 6.06 11.15
C LEU A 39 0.47 4.68 10.93
N ARG A 40 1.59 4.59 10.21
CA ARG A 40 2.32 3.33 10.01
C ARG A 40 2.70 2.70 11.34
N VAL A 41 3.30 3.48 12.24
CA VAL A 41 3.70 3.01 13.58
C VAL A 41 2.47 2.61 14.42
N ALA A 42 1.39 3.38 14.36
CA ALA A 42 0.13 3.04 15.01
C ALA A 42 -0.43 1.71 14.50
N GLY A 43 -0.35 1.47 13.19
CA GLY A 43 -0.78 0.20 12.57
C GLY A 43 0.03 -1.00 13.03
N ILE A 44 1.36 -0.87 13.09
CA ILE A 44 2.23 -1.95 13.59
C ILE A 44 1.89 -2.28 15.05
N ARG A 45 1.77 -1.26 15.91
CA ARG A 45 1.41 -1.46 17.33
C ARG A 45 0.04 -2.13 17.48
N PHE A 46 -0.95 -1.70 16.70
CA PHE A 46 -2.27 -2.31 16.70
C PHE A 46 -2.20 -3.78 16.30
N ALA A 47 -1.48 -4.10 15.22
CA ALA A 47 -1.31 -5.45 14.73
C ALA A 47 -0.60 -6.35 15.75
N ASP A 48 0.48 -5.87 16.36
CA ASP A 48 1.25 -6.62 17.37
C ASP A 48 0.42 -6.89 18.62
N LEU A 49 -0.31 -5.89 19.15
CA LEU A 49 -1.16 -6.06 20.31
C LEU A 49 -2.30 -7.05 20.04
N ARG A 50 -2.90 -7.00 18.85
CA ARG A 50 -3.97 -7.90 18.46
C ARG A 50 -3.46 -9.33 18.26
N ALA A 51 -2.32 -9.48 17.59
CA ALA A 51 -1.67 -10.78 17.40
C ALA A 51 -1.25 -11.43 18.73
N TYR A 52 -0.84 -10.63 19.70
CA TYR A 52 -0.49 -11.11 21.05
C TYR A 52 -1.72 -11.51 21.88
N ALA A 53 -2.81 -10.72 21.80
CA ALA A 53 -4.00 -10.92 22.62
C ALA A 53 -4.90 -12.07 22.10
N TYR A 54 -4.87 -12.35 20.80
CA TYR A 54 -5.73 -13.34 20.15
C TYR A 54 -4.86 -14.30 19.32
N ASP A 55 -4.92 -14.17 18.00
CA ASP A 55 -4.10 -14.92 17.04
C ASP A 55 -3.56 -13.99 15.96
N ARG A 56 -2.41 -14.37 15.36
CA ARG A 56 -1.83 -13.61 14.25
C ARG A 56 -2.74 -13.55 13.03
N LEU A 57 -3.57 -14.57 12.82
CA LEU A 57 -4.55 -14.62 11.72
C LEU A 57 -5.73 -13.68 11.95
N ASP A 58 -5.98 -13.27 13.19
CA ASP A 58 -7.04 -12.31 13.54
C ASP A 58 -6.68 -10.86 13.19
N VAL A 59 -5.41 -10.61 12.81
CA VAL A 59 -4.97 -9.33 12.30
C VAL A 59 -5.35 -9.24 10.82
N THR A 60 -6.48 -8.59 10.54
CA THR A 60 -7.02 -8.45 9.19
C THR A 60 -6.89 -7.03 8.66
N GLY A 61 -6.82 -6.88 7.33
CA GLY A 61 -6.81 -5.57 6.66
C GLY A 61 -8.05 -4.74 7.00
N ARG A 62 -9.22 -5.39 7.15
CA ARG A 62 -10.44 -4.72 7.58
C ARG A 62 -10.31 -4.12 8.98
N SER A 63 -9.76 -4.86 9.94
CA SER A 63 -9.60 -4.37 11.31
C SER A 63 -8.61 -3.20 11.37
N LEU A 64 -7.55 -3.27 10.59
CA LEU A 64 -6.54 -2.22 10.47
C LEU A 64 -7.13 -0.96 9.80
N ALA A 65 -7.87 -1.13 8.70
CA ALA A 65 -8.55 -0.03 8.01
C ALA A 65 -9.57 0.67 8.91
N SER A 66 -10.34 -0.10 9.70
CA SER A 66 -11.28 0.47 10.68
C SER A 66 -10.57 1.28 11.76
N MET A 67 -9.42 0.83 12.23
CA MET A 67 -8.61 1.57 13.20
C MET A 67 -8.11 2.90 12.60
N TYR A 68 -7.55 2.89 11.38
CA TYR A 68 -7.12 4.12 10.70
C TYR A 68 -8.28 5.09 10.47
N ALA A 69 -9.43 4.59 10.00
CA ALA A 69 -10.64 5.38 9.81
C ALA A 69 -11.09 6.10 11.08
N GLN A 70 -11.01 5.41 12.22
CA GLN A 70 -11.34 6.01 13.51
C GLN A 70 -10.35 7.09 13.93
N ILE A 71 -9.05 6.88 13.74
CA ILE A 71 -8.01 7.87 14.05
C ILE A 71 -8.21 9.13 13.19
N ILE A 72 -8.26 8.95 11.86
CA ILE A 72 -8.34 10.03 10.89
C ILE A 72 -9.69 10.78 11.04
N GLY A 73 -10.81 10.05 11.07
CA GLY A 73 -12.15 10.64 11.18
C GLY A 73 -12.37 11.38 12.48
N LYS A 74 -11.82 10.89 13.61
CA LYS A 74 -11.90 11.57 14.90
C LYS A 74 -11.17 12.91 14.88
N VAL A 75 -10.03 13.00 14.21
CA VAL A 75 -9.28 14.26 14.08
C VAL A 75 -9.98 15.18 13.07
N PHE A 76 -10.48 14.65 11.97
CA PHE A 76 -11.18 15.40 10.93
C PHE A 76 -12.41 16.18 11.47
N THR A 77 -13.13 15.60 12.42
CA THR A 77 -14.33 16.22 13.01
C THR A 77 -14.03 17.24 14.11
N ARG A 78 -12.78 17.42 14.49
CA ARG A 78 -12.39 18.35 15.56
C ARG A 78 -12.03 19.73 15.00
N PRO A 79 -12.70 20.81 15.42
CA PRO A 79 -12.43 22.16 14.91
C PRO A 79 -11.13 22.78 15.45
N ASP A 80 -10.59 22.24 16.55
CA ASP A 80 -9.41 22.71 17.27
C ASP A 80 -8.10 22.03 16.83
N VAL A 81 -8.18 21.05 15.95
CA VAL A 81 -7.02 20.25 15.50
C VAL A 81 -6.94 20.26 13.98
N LYS A 82 -5.71 20.37 13.46
CA LYS A 82 -5.49 20.24 12.02
C LYS A 82 -5.82 18.82 11.57
N PRO A 83 -6.68 18.64 10.55
CA PRO A 83 -6.94 17.32 9.98
C PRO A 83 -5.69 16.69 9.35
N TYR A 84 -5.64 15.38 9.35
CA TYR A 84 -4.60 14.63 8.62
C TYR A 84 -4.66 14.96 7.12
N GLN A 85 -3.49 15.22 6.55
CA GLN A 85 -3.30 15.44 5.10
C GLN A 85 -2.65 14.21 4.49
N VAL A 86 -3.27 13.06 4.70
CA VAL A 86 -2.75 11.76 4.27
C VAL A 86 -3.89 10.88 3.79
N GLN A 87 -3.61 10.12 2.75
CA GLN A 87 -4.45 9.02 2.28
C GLN A 87 -3.66 7.73 2.46
N VAL A 88 -4.30 6.69 2.94
CA VAL A 88 -3.67 5.41 3.28
C VAL A 88 -4.33 4.28 2.49
N THR A 89 -3.54 3.33 2.02
CA THR A 89 -4.05 2.05 1.52
C THR A 89 -3.41 0.91 2.30
N VAL A 90 -4.25 0.00 2.78
CA VAL A 90 -3.87 -1.27 3.37
C VAL A 90 -4.12 -2.36 2.34
N ALA A 91 -3.08 -3.13 2.01
CA ALA A 91 -3.21 -4.33 1.20
C ALA A 91 -3.18 -5.56 2.09
N GLU A 92 -4.15 -6.44 1.89
CA GLU A 92 -4.27 -7.73 2.56
C GLU A 92 -4.12 -8.86 1.57
N LEU A 93 -3.17 -9.73 1.82
CA LEU A 93 -2.97 -10.96 1.09
C LEU A 93 -3.86 -12.04 1.71
N GLY A 94 -4.87 -12.50 0.97
CA GLY A 94 -5.73 -13.60 1.37
C GLY A 94 -5.04 -14.96 1.29
N LEU A 95 -5.69 -16.01 1.74
CA LEU A 95 -5.20 -17.39 1.56
C LEU A 95 -5.27 -17.82 0.09
N VAL A 96 -6.27 -17.33 -0.62
CA VAL A 96 -6.46 -17.52 -2.07
C VAL A 96 -6.57 -16.15 -2.76
N PRO A 97 -6.26 -16.05 -4.07
CA PRO A 97 -6.26 -14.77 -4.78
C PRO A 97 -7.60 -14.01 -4.73
N SER A 98 -8.72 -14.72 -4.68
CA SER A 98 -10.07 -14.12 -4.59
C SER A 98 -10.35 -13.41 -3.26
N GLU A 99 -9.54 -13.67 -2.24
CA GLU A 99 -9.63 -13.06 -0.92
C GLU A 99 -8.70 -11.86 -0.75
N ASP A 100 -7.85 -11.56 -1.73
CA ASP A 100 -7.00 -10.37 -1.69
C ASP A 100 -7.87 -9.12 -1.64
N ARG A 101 -7.50 -8.18 -0.78
CA ARG A 101 -8.28 -6.94 -0.58
C ARG A 101 -7.35 -5.74 -0.48
N LEU A 102 -7.85 -4.62 -0.99
CA LEU A 102 -7.30 -3.30 -0.78
C LEU A 102 -8.32 -2.46 -0.02
N TYR A 103 -7.86 -1.79 1.02
CA TYR A 103 -8.67 -0.85 1.81
C TYR A 103 -8.02 0.52 1.70
N THR A 104 -8.71 1.46 1.09
CA THR A 104 -8.25 2.86 1.00
C THR A 104 -9.01 3.69 2.01
N ILE A 105 -8.28 4.43 2.81
CA ILE A 105 -8.78 5.33 3.85
C ILE A 105 -8.44 6.76 3.42
N ASP A 106 -9.45 7.57 3.22
CA ASP A 106 -9.31 8.96 2.82
C ASP A 106 -9.10 9.89 4.04
N PHE A 107 -8.70 11.12 3.78
CA PHE A 107 -8.37 12.14 4.80
C PHE A 107 -9.55 12.50 5.73
N ASP A 108 -10.77 12.15 5.38
CA ASP A 108 -11.98 12.32 6.20
C ASP A 108 -12.32 11.08 7.04
N GLY A 109 -11.54 10.00 6.91
CA GLY A 109 -11.78 8.71 7.55
C GLY A 109 -12.74 7.79 6.80
N SER A 110 -13.20 8.16 5.60
CA SER A 110 -14.00 7.27 4.78
C SER A 110 -13.16 6.08 4.29
N VAL A 111 -13.78 4.89 4.19
CA VAL A 111 -13.10 3.65 3.80
C VAL A 111 -13.73 3.09 2.54
N ARG A 112 -12.91 2.80 1.55
CA ARG A 112 -13.29 2.03 0.36
C ARG A 112 -12.56 0.70 0.36
N ALA A 113 -13.25 -0.37 0.04
CA ALA A 113 -12.68 -1.71 -0.09
C ALA A 113 -12.87 -2.22 -1.52
N GLY A 114 -11.86 -2.88 -2.06
CA GLY A 114 -11.88 -3.42 -3.41
C GLY A 114 -10.81 -4.46 -3.66
N THR A 115 -10.83 -5.05 -4.86
CA THR A 115 -9.83 -6.02 -5.34
C THR A 115 -9.04 -5.52 -6.54
N GLY A 116 -9.51 -4.44 -7.17
CA GLY A 116 -8.86 -3.83 -8.34
C GLY A 116 -7.74 -2.86 -7.96
N PRO A 117 -7.04 -2.33 -8.97
CA PRO A 117 -5.99 -1.34 -8.77
C PRO A 117 -6.55 -0.06 -8.13
N VAL A 118 -5.74 0.57 -7.29
CA VAL A 118 -6.06 1.82 -6.59
C VAL A 118 -4.95 2.83 -6.86
N LEU A 119 -5.35 4.04 -7.23
CA LEU A 119 -4.46 5.19 -7.35
C LEU A 119 -4.76 6.17 -6.22
N MET A 120 -3.71 6.66 -5.55
CA MET A 120 -3.80 7.65 -4.48
C MET A 120 -3.09 8.96 -4.86
N GLY A 121 -3.49 10.05 -4.21
CA GLY A 121 -2.86 11.37 -4.34
C GLY A 121 -3.53 12.30 -5.33
N THR A 122 -2.89 13.44 -5.58
CA THR A 122 -3.39 14.52 -6.44
C THR A 122 -3.48 14.16 -7.92
N THR A 123 -2.99 13.01 -8.31
CA THR A 123 -3.13 12.46 -9.67
C THR A 123 -4.57 11.94 -9.92
N SER A 124 -5.53 12.40 -9.13
CA SER A 124 -6.94 11.99 -9.21
C SER A 124 -7.57 12.20 -10.58
N ASN A 125 -7.05 13.12 -11.41
CA ASN A 125 -7.48 13.25 -12.80
C ASN A 125 -7.14 12.00 -13.65
N ARG A 126 -6.14 11.20 -13.23
CA ARG A 126 -5.77 9.93 -13.86
C ARG A 126 -6.53 8.73 -13.28
N SER A 127 -7.30 8.91 -12.23
CA SER A 127 -8.20 7.85 -11.71
C SER A 127 -9.20 7.37 -12.76
N ALA A 128 -9.49 8.20 -13.77
CA ALA A 128 -10.30 7.81 -14.92
C ALA A 128 -9.60 6.80 -15.85
N GLU A 129 -8.26 6.71 -15.80
CA GLU A 129 -7.46 5.77 -16.60
C GLU A 129 -7.35 4.39 -15.95
N LEU A 130 -7.57 4.29 -14.62
CA LEU A 130 -7.50 3.01 -13.89
C LEU A 130 -8.51 1.95 -14.34
N PRO A 131 -9.76 2.29 -14.74
CA PRO A 131 -10.69 1.30 -15.28
C PRO A 131 -10.18 0.62 -16.55
N HIS A 132 -9.23 1.24 -17.26
CA HIS A 132 -8.59 0.71 -18.46
C HIS A 132 -7.27 0.00 -18.18
N LEU A 133 -6.82 -0.05 -16.90
CA LEU A 133 -5.66 -0.81 -16.48
C LEU A 133 -6.02 -2.30 -16.38
N GLU A 134 -6.29 -2.91 -17.50
CA GLU A 134 -6.49 -4.37 -17.58
C GLU A 134 -5.11 -5.04 -17.53
N LEU A 135 -4.76 -5.54 -16.35
CA LEU A 135 -3.64 -6.45 -16.23
C LEU A 135 -4.09 -7.81 -16.79
N PRO A 136 -3.31 -8.45 -17.68
CA PRO A 136 -3.64 -9.77 -18.20
C PRO A 136 -3.75 -10.78 -17.06
N ASN A 137 -4.59 -11.81 -17.23
CA ASN A 137 -4.60 -12.94 -16.32
C ASN A 137 -3.22 -13.59 -16.31
N GLY A 138 -2.58 -13.66 -15.15
CA GLY A 138 -1.21 -14.12 -15.04
C GLY A 138 -0.17 -13.02 -15.26
N ALA A 139 -0.57 -11.74 -15.14
CA ALA A 139 0.37 -10.61 -15.20
C ALA A 139 1.55 -10.82 -14.27
N THR A 140 2.72 -10.58 -14.80
CA THR A 140 3.99 -10.70 -14.09
C THR A 140 4.25 -9.46 -13.23
N ILE A 141 5.28 -9.50 -12.38
CA ILE A 141 5.67 -8.32 -11.59
C ILE A 141 6.11 -7.19 -12.52
N SER A 142 6.81 -7.52 -13.61
CA SER A 142 7.26 -6.53 -14.60
C SER A 142 6.10 -5.85 -15.32
N ASP A 143 5.02 -6.59 -15.64
CA ASP A 143 3.81 -6.01 -16.24
C ASP A 143 3.17 -4.98 -15.32
N VAL A 144 3.08 -5.30 -14.02
CA VAL A 144 2.53 -4.38 -13.01
C VAL A 144 3.40 -3.15 -12.84
N VAL A 145 4.73 -3.30 -12.83
CA VAL A 145 5.66 -2.16 -12.70
C VAL A 145 5.59 -1.27 -13.93
N ARG A 146 5.60 -1.82 -15.15
CA ARG A 146 5.44 -1.03 -16.40
C ARG A 146 4.10 -0.30 -16.46
N ALA A 147 3.03 -0.96 -16.03
CA ALA A 147 1.73 -0.32 -15.94
C ALA A 147 1.73 0.85 -14.96
N ALA A 148 2.41 0.69 -13.82
CA ALA A 148 2.57 1.76 -12.83
C ALA A 148 3.45 2.91 -13.36
N GLU A 149 4.53 2.65 -14.09
CA GLU A 149 5.36 3.66 -14.77
C GLU A 149 4.51 4.54 -15.68
N ASN A 150 3.68 3.91 -16.52
CA ASN A 150 2.81 4.62 -17.45
C ASN A 150 1.77 5.48 -16.72
N VAL A 151 1.13 4.94 -15.67
CA VAL A 151 0.10 5.67 -14.92
C VAL A 151 0.69 6.79 -14.08
N LEU A 152 1.85 6.58 -13.46
CA LEU A 152 2.50 7.56 -12.62
C LEU A 152 3.35 8.57 -13.40
N ASP A 153 3.64 8.27 -14.69
CA ASP A 153 4.47 9.10 -15.58
C ASP A 153 5.87 9.32 -14.96
N VAL A 154 6.53 8.23 -14.62
CA VAL A 154 7.84 8.23 -13.98
C VAL A 154 8.71 7.10 -14.50
N GLU A 155 10.04 7.30 -14.44
CA GLU A 155 11.01 6.27 -14.77
C GLU A 155 11.28 5.31 -13.59
N PRO A 156 11.70 4.05 -13.87
CA PRO A 156 11.93 3.00 -12.88
C PRO A 156 12.73 3.42 -11.64
N PRO A 157 13.83 4.17 -11.76
CA PRO A 157 14.65 4.57 -10.59
C PRO A 157 13.88 5.40 -9.56
N SER A 158 12.76 6.00 -9.98
CA SER A 158 11.90 6.83 -9.12
C SER A 158 10.76 6.07 -8.48
N LEU A 159 10.69 4.74 -8.66
CA LEU A 159 9.64 3.91 -8.10
C LEU A 159 10.11 3.16 -6.86
N GLU A 160 9.26 3.12 -5.86
CA GLU A 160 9.35 2.25 -4.71
C GLU A 160 8.36 1.09 -4.89
N VAL A 161 8.86 -0.14 -4.94
CA VAL A 161 8.03 -1.33 -5.19
C VAL A 161 8.00 -2.21 -3.95
N GLY A 162 6.79 -2.52 -3.47
CA GLY A 162 6.52 -3.50 -2.43
C GLY A 162 5.71 -4.66 -2.99
N LEU A 163 6.11 -5.88 -2.70
CA LEU A 163 5.43 -7.10 -3.10
C LEU A 163 4.95 -7.86 -1.87
N LEU A 164 3.68 -8.27 -1.85
CA LEU A 164 3.17 -9.31 -0.98
C LEU A 164 3.18 -10.62 -1.76
N ASP A 165 4.02 -11.58 -1.34
CA ASP A 165 4.26 -12.84 -2.02
C ASP A 165 3.56 -13.99 -1.27
N ARG A 166 2.56 -14.60 -1.90
CA ARG A 166 1.79 -15.72 -1.33
C ARG A 166 2.64 -16.97 -1.13
N HIS A 167 3.64 -17.16 -1.96
CA HIS A 167 4.52 -18.32 -1.97
C HIS A 167 5.80 -18.14 -1.13
N ALA A 168 5.88 -17.02 -0.37
CA ALA A 168 7.00 -16.81 0.53
C ALA A 168 7.14 -17.97 1.52
N SER A 169 8.36 -18.51 1.64
CA SER A 169 8.68 -19.60 2.59
C SER A 169 8.68 -19.15 4.05
N THR A 170 8.60 -17.86 4.29
CA THR A 170 8.59 -17.22 5.62
C THR A 170 7.22 -16.67 5.95
N ARG A 171 6.99 -16.38 7.25
CA ARG A 171 5.75 -15.71 7.70
C ARG A 171 5.59 -14.31 7.13
N ARG A 172 6.70 -13.64 6.84
CA ARG A 172 6.72 -12.32 6.21
C ARG A 172 6.52 -12.49 4.72
N HIS A 173 5.35 -12.12 4.25
CA HIS A 173 5.02 -12.15 2.83
C HIS A 173 5.45 -10.88 2.09
N PHE A 174 5.81 -9.82 2.82
CA PHE A 174 6.23 -8.56 2.24
C PHE A 174 7.71 -8.58 1.83
N ARG A 175 7.97 -8.22 0.58
CA ARG A 175 9.32 -7.97 0.05
C ARG A 175 9.37 -6.60 -0.59
N ARG A 176 10.47 -5.91 -0.40
CA ARG A 176 10.79 -4.72 -1.17
C ARG A 176 11.61 -5.14 -2.39
N LEU A 177 11.25 -4.60 -3.54
CA LEU A 177 11.96 -4.84 -4.78
C LEU A 177 12.57 -3.52 -5.26
N ASP A 178 13.75 -3.60 -5.85
CA ASP A 178 14.27 -2.55 -6.70
C ASP A 178 13.46 -2.58 -8.01
N ALA A 179 12.97 -1.42 -8.45
CA ALA A 179 12.16 -1.33 -9.66
C ALA A 179 12.93 -1.82 -10.90
N ALA A 180 14.22 -1.53 -11.00
CA ALA A 180 15.07 -2.04 -12.08
C ALA A 180 15.16 -3.57 -12.06
N THR A 181 15.39 -4.16 -10.87
CA THR A 181 15.41 -5.62 -10.68
C THR A 181 14.05 -6.24 -10.95
N ALA A 182 12.95 -5.55 -10.59
CA ALA A 182 11.58 -6.05 -10.81
C ALA A 182 11.24 -6.18 -12.31
N LEU A 183 11.88 -5.38 -13.16
CA LEU A 183 11.74 -5.45 -14.63
C LEU A 183 12.59 -6.57 -15.26
N GLU A 184 13.66 -7.01 -14.58
CA GLU A 184 14.58 -8.04 -15.07
C GLU A 184 14.17 -9.46 -14.66
N VAL A 185 13.40 -9.64 -13.60
CA VAL A 185 13.06 -10.96 -13.02
C VAL A 185 12.34 -11.88 -14.01
N ASP A 186 11.62 -11.34 -14.98
CA ASP A 186 10.92 -12.13 -16.01
C ASP A 186 11.80 -12.58 -17.19
N SER A 187 13.04 -12.08 -17.28
CA SER A 187 13.94 -12.43 -18.39
C SER A 187 14.69 -13.73 -18.15
N GLY A 188 14.55 -14.37 -17.00
CA GLY A 188 15.38 -15.48 -16.54
C GLY A 188 14.69 -16.84 -16.35
N GLU A 189 13.37 -16.95 -16.52
CA GLU A 189 12.65 -18.22 -16.49
C GLU A 189 12.15 -18.60 -17.88
N SER A 190 13.03 -19.19 -18.65
CA SER A 190 12.74 -19.96 -19.88
C SER A 190 13.40 -21.30 -19.79
#